data_d6feecd7a471d2621253f1efb9167600
#
_entry.id   d6feecd7a471d2621253f1efb9167600
#
_cell.length_a   1.000
_cell.length_b   1.000
_cell.length_c   1.000
_cell.angle_alpha   90.00
_cell.angle_beta   90.00
_cell.angle_gamma   90.00
#
_symmetry.space_group_name_H-M   'P 1'
#
loop_
_entity.id
_entity.type
_entity.pdbx_description
1 polymer ?
#
loop_
_entity_poly.entity_id
_entity_poly.type
_entity_poly.pdbx_seq_one_letter_code
_entity_poly.pdbx_strand_id
1 'polypeptide(L)'
;MTQLTLTRRSFMKAMAVTGAAASLTAVAEPMQALAEGVDADAGEVKRVRSCCRACGKGECGVWVTVRDGKVVKVEGDESAPQSRGHCCSKSQSSMQALYHPDRLRFPVKRTNPKGEDDPGWVRITWDEAMEIVGTKFNELMDRYGGQCIFNMAGTSRQWV
;
A
#
# COMPACT_ATOMS: atom_id res chain seq x y z
N MET A 1 29.29 -24.01 -33.91
CA MET A 1 28.47 -22.89 -33.39
C MET A 1 29.14 -22.34 -32.16
N THR A 2 29.83 -21.21 -32.29
CA THR A 2 30.64 -20.63 -31.20
C THR A 2 29.73 -19.75 -30.37
N GLN A 3 29.45 -20.13 -29.13
CA GLN A 3 28.69 -19.30 -28.20
C GLN A 3 29.54 -18.10 -27.76
N LEU A 4 29.12 -16.91 -28.12
CA LEU A 4 29.68 -15.64 -27.62
C LEU A 4 29.18 -15.42 -26.19
N THR A 5 30.03 -15.71 -25.22
CA THR A 5 29.78 -15.35 -23.81
C THR A 5 30.14 -13.88 -23.56
N LEU A 6 29.14 -13.03 -23.51
CA LEU A 6 29.30 -11.64 -23.13
C LEU A 6 29.49 -11.53 -21.61
N THR A 7 30.67 -11.17 -21.15
CA THR A 7 30.92 -10.84 -19.74
C THR A 7 30.43 -9.41 -19.43
N ARG A 8 30.04 -9.12 -18.16
CA ARG A 8 29.66 -7.78 -17.74
C ARG A 8 30.67 -6.70 -18.11
N ARG A 9 31.97 -7.04 -18.09
CA ARG A 9 33.06 -6.13 -18.40
C ARG A 9 33.16 -5.86 -19.92
N SER A 10 32.90 -6.84 -20.77
CA SER A 10 32.85 -6.66 -22.22
C SER A 10 31.61 -5.88 -22.67
N PHE A 11 30.49 -6.07 -21.99
CA PHE A 11 29.28 -5.27 -22.21
C PHE A 11 29.50 -3.78 -21.88
N MET A 12 30.11 -3.50 -20.73
CA MET A 12 30.44 -2.11 -20.33
C MET A 12 31.44 -1.44 -21.26
N LYS A 13 32.42 -2.17 -21.78
CA LYS A 13 33.37 -1.67 -22.78
C LYS A 13 32.73 -1.40 -24.14
N ALA A 14 31.79 -2.25 -24.57
CA ALA A 14 31.05 -2.03 -25.80
C ALA A 14 30.16 -0.80 -25.74
N MET A 15 29.49 -0.57 -24.59
CA MET A 15 28.70 0.63 -24.33
C MET A 15 29.54 1.93 -24.32
N ALA A 16 30.78 1.88 -23.82
CA ALA A 16 31.67 3.04 -23.79
C ALA A 16 32.23 3.43 -25.18
N VAL A 17 32.38 2.45 -26.09
CA VAL A 17 32.87 2.71 -27.46
C VAL A 17 31.79 3.18 -28.40
N THR A 18 30.53 2.74 -28.22
CA THR A 18 29.38 3.19 -29.02
C THR A 18 28.80 4.53 -28.53
N GLY A 19 29.07 4.92 -27.28
CA GLY A 19 28.58 6.18 -26.69
C GLY A 19 29.31 7.46 -27.14
N ALA A 20 30.43 7.36 -27.87
CA ALA A 20 31.23 8.53 -28.26
C ALA A 20 30.90 9.11 -29.65
N ALA A 21 30.02 8.51 -30.44
CA ALA A 21 29.76 8.92 -31.81
C ALA A 21 28.28 9.07 -32.21
N ALA A 22 27.33 8.78 -31.32
CA ALA A 22 25.92 9.03 -31.59
C ALA A 22 25.47 10.24 -30.76
N SER A 23 25.22 11.34 -31.46
CA SER A 23 24.70 12.61 -30.90
C SER A 23 23.62 12.36 -29.84
N LEU A 24 23.75 13.01 -28.71
CA LEU A 24 22.80 13.03 -27.57
C LEU A 24 21.34 13.37 -27.95
N THR A 25 21.11 13.85 -29.16
CA THR A 25 19.79 14.20 -29.71
C THR A 25 18.94 12.98 -30.09
N ALA A 26 19.55 11.85 -30.48
CA ALA A 26 18.79 10.67 -30.94
C ALA A 26 18.23 9.81 -29.80
N VAL A 27 18.65 10.02 -28.55
CA VAL A 27 18.20 9.24 -27.40
C VAL A 27 17.19 10.02 -26.56
N ALA A 28 17.13 11.34 -26.70
CA ALA A 28 16.20 12.18 -25.94
C ALA A 28 14.75 12.08 -26.45
N GLU A 29 14.55 11.99 -27.76
CA GLU A 29 13.21 11.91 -28.35
C GLU A 29 12.43 10.64 -27.97
N PRO A 30 12.99 9.40 -27.99
CA PRO A 30 12.25 8.22 -27.58
C PRO A 30 11.95 8.18 -26.06
N MET A 31 12.77 8.83 -25.22
CA MET A 31 12.46 8.93 -23.79
C MET A 31 11.37 9.97 -23.51
N GLN A 32 11.32 11.06 -24.26
CA GLN A 32 10.21 12.02 -24.19
C GLN A 32 8.92 11.41 -24.71
N ALA A 33 8.95 10.68 -25.83
CA ALA A 33 7.79 9.98 -26.37
C ALA A 33 7.25 8.89 -25.41
N LEU A 34 8.13 8.22 -24.65
CA LEU A 34 7.71 7.31 -23.58
C LEU A 34 7.11 8.03 -22.37
N ALA A 35 7.54 9.26 -22.10
CA ALA A 35 6.96 10.10 -21.04
C ALA A 35 5.63 10.76 -21.48
N GLU A 36 5.49 11.10 -22.77
CA GLU A 36 4.29 11.71 -23.34
C GLU A 36 3.22 10.66 -23.71
N GLY A 37 3.59 9.39 -23.89
CA GLY A 37 2.68 8.31 -24.29
C GLY A 37 1.76 7.77 -23.17
N VAL A 38 1.81 8.33 -21.96
CA VAL A 38 0.98 7.87 -20.82
C VAL A 38 -0.30 8.70 -20.64
N ASP A 39 -0.48 9.80 -21.35
CA ASP A 39 -1.51 10.79 -21.03
C ASP A 39 -2.64 10.95 -22.06
N ALA A 40 -2.79 10.07 -23.04
CA ALA A 40 -3.81 10.22 -24.08
C ALA A 40 -5.24 9.84 -23.63
N ASP A 41 -5.41 9.31 -22.41
CA ASP A 41 -6.73 9.02 -21.82
C ASP A 41 -6.74 9.48 -20.35
N ALA A 42 -6.47 10.77 -20.17
CA ALA A 42 -6.42 11.39 -18.84
C ALA A 42 -7.84 11.64 -18.33
N GLY A 43 -8.43 10.62 -17.71
CA GLY A 43 -9.56 10.79 -16.82
C GLY A 43 -9.24 11.79 -15.70
N GLU A 44 -10.23 12.18 -14.91
CA GLU A 44 -10.05 13.15 -13.82
C GLU A 44 -8.92 12.71 -12.87
N VAL A 45 -7.80 13.46 -12.90
CA VAL A 45 -6.64 13.21 -12.01
C VAL A 45 -6.69 14.18 -10.85
N LYS A 46 -6.76 13.65 -9.65
CA LYS A 46 -6.77 14.42 -8.41
C LYS A 46 -5.60 14.03 -7.53
N ARG A 47 -4.87 15.01 -6.99
CA ARG A 47 -3.80 14.79 -6.03
C ARG A 47 -4.26 15.24 -4.66
N VAL A 48 -4.23 14.35 -3.68
CA VAL A 48 -4.76 14.56 -2.33
C VAL A 48 -3.66 14.34 -1.30
N ARG A 49 -3.55 15.26 -0.37
CA ARG A 49 -2.69 15.09 0.81
C ARG A 49 -3.28 14.07 1.77
N SER A 50 -2.44 13.20 2.30
CA SER A 50 -2.85 12.18 3.25
C SER A 50 -1.72 11.81 4.20
N CYS A 51 -2.00 10.89 5.10
CA CYS A 51 -1.06 10.35 6.06
C CYS A 51 -0.93 8.85 5.87
N CYS A 52 0.31 8.34 5.77
CA CYS A 52 0.58 6.93 5.65
C CYS A 52 0.39 6.22 6.98
N ARG A 53 -0.40 5.14 6.98
CA ARG A 53 -0.67 4.28 8.14
C ARG A 53 -0.18 2.84 7.94
N ALA A 54 0.69 2.58 6.98
CA ALA A 54 1.16 1.23 6.66
C ALA A 54 2.04 0.58 7.74
N CYS A 55 2.62 1.37 8.63
CA CYS A 55 3.41 0.86 9.76
C CYS A 55 3.02 1.55 11.08
N GLY A 56 3.49 0.98 12.21
CA GLY A 56 3.25 1.52 13.54
C GLY A 56 4.13 2.70 13.95
N LYS A 57 5.16 3.02 13.18
CA LYS A 57 6.26 3.89 13.63
C LYS A 57 6.08 5.36 13.35
N GLY A 58 5.37 5.74 12.32
CA GLY A 58 5.30 7.13 11.94
C GLY A 58 4.07 7.46 11.13
N GLU A 59 3.75 8.73 11.09
CA GLU A 59 2.68 9.29 10.29
C GLU A 59 3.32 10.10 9.16
N CYS A 60 3.94 9.37 8.22
CA CYS A 60 4.57 10.01 7.07
C CYS A 60 3.52 10.73 6.24
N GLY A 61 3.72 12.03 5.99
CA GLY A 61 2.92 12.76 5.03
C GLY A 61 3.11 12.19 3.65
N VAL A 62 2.03 11.97 2.94
CA VAL A 62 2.05 11.44 1.58
C VAL A 62 1.09 12.19 0.67
N TRP A 63 1.47 12.25 -0.59
CA TRP A 63 0.59 12.63 -1.69
C TRP A 63 0.01 11.37 -2.34
N VAL A 64 -1.28 11.35 -2.49
CA VAL A 64 -2.02 10.27 -3.15
C VAL A 64 -2.58 10.81 -4.46
N THR A 65 -2.18 10.19 -5.56
CA THR A 65 -2.74 10.50 -6.88
C THR A 65 -3.90 9.54 -7.15
N VAL A 66 -5.05 10.11 -7.42
CA VAL A 66 -6.29 9.41 -7.75
C VAL A 66 -6.63 9.70 -9.19
N ARG A 67 -6.89 8.66 -9.98
CA ARG A 67 -7.38 8.75 -11.36
C ARG A 67 -8.70 7.97 -11.45
N ASP A 68 -9.76 8.62 -11.92
CA ASP A 68 -11.08 8.00 -12.06
C ASP A 68 -11.56 7.27 -10.80
N GLY A 69 -11.36 7.91 -9.64
CA GLY A 69 -11.75 7.34 -8.35
C GLY A 69 -10.82 6.24 -7.81
N LYS A 70 -9.74 5.88 -8.53
CA LYS A 70 -8.76 4.87 -8.10
C LYS A 70 -7.42 5.49 -7.74
N VAL A 71 -6.83 5.05 -6.64
CA VAL A 71 -5.47 5.42 -6.26
C VAL A 71 -4.49 4.75 -7.22
N VAL A 72 -3.69 5.56 -7.91
CA VAL A 72 -2.70 5.09 -8.89
C VAL A 72 -1.26 5.32 -8.45
N LYS A 73 -1.04 6.23 -7.48
CA LYS A 73 0.31 6.53 -6.98
C LYS A 73 0.27 7.02 -5.54
N VAL A 74 1.29 6.66 -4.77
CA VAL A 74 1.55 7.20 -3.43
C VAL A 74 2.99 7.68 -3.38
N GLU A 75 3.22 8.94 -3.00
CA GLU A 75 4.52 9.60 -2.94
C GLU A 75 4.69 10.28 -1.58
N GLY A 76 5.94 10.50 -1.16
CA GLY A 76 6.19 11.26 0.05
C GLY A 76 5.87 12.75 -0.12
N ASP A 77 5.38 13.38 0.94
CA ASP A 77 5.16 14.82 0.99
C ASP A 77 6.41 15.51 1.57
N GLU A 78 7.09 16.28 0.73
CA GLU A 78 8.31 17.01 1.10
C GLU A 78 8.06 18.06 2.19
N SER A 79 6.84 18.60 2.25
CA SER A 79 6.45 19.58 3.27
C SER A 79 6.12 18.96 4.63
N ALA A 80 6.02 17.63 4.71
CA ALA A 80 5.78 16.93 5.96
C ALA A 80 7.05 16.95 6.85
N PRO A 81 7.01 17.58 8.04
CA PRO A 81 8.21 17.78 8.85
C PRO A 81 8.84 16.47 9.34
N GLN A 82 8.05 15.44 9.54
CA GLN A 82 8.49 14.13 10.00
C GLN A 82 9.19 13.32 8.93
N SER A 83 8.60 13.23 7.75
CA SER A 83 9.08 12.34 6.67
C SER A 83 9.91 13.06 5.62
N ARG A 84 9.75 14.38 5.46
CA ARG A 84 10.52 15.21 4.52
C ARG A 84 10.58 14.60 3.12
N GLY A 85 9.45 14.15 2.60
CA GLY A 85 9.36 13.51 1.29
C GLY A 85 9.70 12.01 1.28
N HIS A 86 10.14 11.42 2.40
CA HIS A 86 10.43 9.99 2.43
C HIS A 86 9.15 9.16 2.42
N CYS A 87 9.13 8.16 1.53
CA CYS A 87 8.06 7.19 1.37
C CYS A 87 8.69 5.79 1.24
N CYS A 88 8.57 4.98 2.29
CA CYS A 88 9.17 3.65 2.32
C CYS A 88 8.38 2.64 1.47
N SER A 89 8.96 1.46 1.23
CA SER A 89 8.33 0.38 0.46
C SER A 89 6.96 -0.03 0.99
N LYS A 90 6.72 -0.01 2.32
CA LYS A 90 5.41 -0.31 2.91
C LYS A 90 4.34 0.72 2.50
N SER A 91 4.71 1.99 2.44
CA SER A 91 3.81 3.05 1.99
C SER A 91 3.49 2.88 0.50
N GLN A 92 4.50 2.61 -0.32
CA GLN A 92 4.32 2.40 -1.77
C GLN A 92 3.48 1.17 -2.07
N SER A 93 3.66 0.08 -1.31
CA SER A 93 2.87 -1.16 -1.46
C SER A 93 1.45 -1.08 -0.88
N SER A 94 1.09 0.03 -0.23
CA SER A 94 -0.26 0.21 0.33
C SER A 94 -1.38 0.10 -0.71
N MET A 95 -1.11 0.45 -1.96
CA MET A 95 -2.05 0.29 -3.08
C MET A 95 -2.35 -1.19 -3.35
N GLN A 96 -1.34 -2.07 -3.25
CA GLN A 96 -1.54 -3.51 -3.43
C GLN A 96 -2.46 -4.08 -2.36
N ALA A 97 -2.29 -3.63 -1.10
CA ALA A 97 -3.18 -4.00 -0.01
C ALA A 97 -4.60 -3.43 -0.19
N LEU A 98 -4.72 -2.21 -0.73
CA LEU A 98 -6.01 -1.56 -0.96
C LEU A 98 -6.84 -2.29 -2.02
N TYR A 99 -6.20 -2.73 -3.09
CA TYR A 99 -6.86 -3.37 -4.23
C TYR A 99 -6.66 -4.90 -4.28
N HIS A 100 -6.19 -5.49 -3.17
CA HIS A 100 -6.02 -6.93 -3.12
C HIS A 100 -7.36 -7.65 -3.30
N PRO A 101 -7.46 -8.69 -4.15
CA PRO A 101 -8.71 -9.40 -4.39
C PRO A 101 -9.29 -10.02 -3.11
N ASP A 102 -8.43 -10.51 -2.22
CA ASP A 102 -8.85 -11.13 -0.95
C ASP A 102 -9.03 -10.13 0.20
N ARG A 103 -9.02 -8.82 -0.10
CA ARG A 103 -9.26 -7.82 0.93
C ARG A 103 -10.66 -7.97 1.51
N LEU A 104 -10.74 -8.13 2.82
CA LEU A 104 -12.01 -8.15 3.55
C LEU A 104 -12.70 -6.77 3.43
N ARG A 105 -13.92 -6.77 2.89
CA ARG A 105 -14.75 -5.56 2.71
C ARG A 105 -15.95 -5.54 3.63
N PHE A 106 -16.21 -6.62 4.30
CA PHE A 106 -17.39 -6.84 5.16
C PHE A 106 -16.94 -7.56 6.42
N PRO A 107 -17.69 -7.42 7.55
CA PRO A 107 -17.45 -8.25 8.71
C PRO A 107 -17.75 -9.71 8.39
N VAL A 108 -16.97 -10.59 8.97
CA VAL A 108 -17.14 -12.03 8.86
C VAL A 108 -17.21 -12.65 10.25
N LYS A 109 -18.05 -13.66 10.40
CA LYS A 109 -18.22 -14.41 11.63
C LYS A 109 -17.69 -15.82 11.45
N ARG A 110 -16.91 -16.29 12.40
CA ARG A 110 -16.49 -17.67 12.48
C ARG A 110 -17.68 -18.54 12.93
N THR A 111 -17.98 -19.62 12.21
CA THR A 111 -19.04 -20.56 12.55
C THR A 111 -18.53 -21.86 13.14
N ASN A 112 -17.34 -22.29 12.73
CA ASN A 112 -16.74 -23.52 13.22
C ASN A 112 -16.03 -23.31 14.57
N PRO A 113 -15.93 -24.32 15.42
CA PRO A 113 -15.22 -24.26 16.70
C PRO A 113 -13.76 -23.79 16.55
N LYS A 114 -13.23 -23.14 17.60
CA LYS A 114 -11.81 -22.78 17.65
C LYS A 114 -10.98 -24.07 17.69
N GLY A 115 -9.97 -24.15 16.83
CA GLY A 115 -9.09 -25.31 16.73
C GLY A 115 -9.34 -26.16 15.48
N GLU A 116 -10.44 -25.96 14.77
CA GLU A 116 -10.62 -26.54 13.43
C GLU A 116 -9.81 -25.77 12.38
N ASP A 117 -9.26 -26.50 11.40
CA ASP A 117 -8.45 -25.93 10.32
C ASP A 117 -9.27 -24.99 9.45
N ASP A 118 -10.53 -25.33 9.14
CA ASP A 118 -11.46 -24.43 8.47
C ASP A 118 -12.23 -23.61 9.50
N PRO A 119 -12.05 -22.27 9.51
CA PRO A 119 -12.82 -21.40 10.39
C PRO A 119 -14.32 -21.30 10.07
N GLY A 120 -14.73 -21.67 8.87
CA GLY A 120 -16.11 -21.53 8.40
C GLY A 120 -16.55 -20.06 8.37
N TRP A 121 -15.79 -19.18 7.72
CA TRP A 121 -16.11 -17.76 7.68
C TRP A 121 -17.40 -17.49 6.90
N VAL A 122 -18.36 -16.83 7.53
CA VAL A 122 -19.62 -16.39 6.94
C VAL A 122 -19.70 -14.87 7.02
N ARG A 123 -20.08 -14.25 5.91
CA ARG A 123 -20.32 -12.80 5.85
C ARG A 123 -21.55 -12.45 6.67
N ILE A 124 -21.44 -11.39 7.49
CA ILE A 124 -22.54 -10.83 8.27
C ILE A 124 -22.69 -9.34 7.98
N THR A 125 -23.74 -8.71 8.46
CA THR A 125 -23.92 -7.26 8.39
C THR A 125 -23.14 -6.55 9.49
N TRP A 126 -22.91 -5.23 9.35
CA TRP A 126 -22.33 -4.43 10.40
C TRP A 126 -23.19 -4.37 11.65
N ASP A 127 -24.53 -4.29 11.48
CA ASP A 127 -25.48 -4.27 12.60
C ASP A 127 -25.40 -5.59 13.39
N GLU A 128 -25.42 -6.73 12.71
CA GLU A 128 -25.24 -8.03 13.37
C GLU A 128 -23.88 -8.13 14.08
N ALA A 129 -22.80 -7.64 13.45
CA ALA A 129 -21.48 -7.67 14.08
C ALA A 129 -21.42 -6.83 15.35
N MET A 130 -21.99 -5.61 15.32
CA MET A 130 -22.02 -4.70 16.47
C MET A 130 -22.92 -5.21 17.58
N GLU A 131 -24.07 -5.82 17.25
CA GLU A 131 -24.96 -6.46 18.21
C GLU A 131 -24.27 -7.62 18.95
N ILE A 132 -23.61 -8.53 18.20
CA ILE A 132 -22.88 -9.66 18.80
C ILE A 132 -21.79 -9.16 19.75
N VAL A 133 -20.98 -8.19 19.32
CA VAL A 133 -19.87 -7.67 20.11
C VAL A 133 -20.40 -6.91 21.34
N GLY A 134 -21.35 -6.01 21.15
CA GLY A 134 -21.92 -5.20 22.23
C GLY A 134 -22.62 -6.03 23.29
N THR A 135 -23.44 -6.99 22.88
CA THR A 135 -24.13 -7.93 23.79
C THR A 135 -23.10 -8.72 24.60
N LYS A 136 -22.04 -9.23 23.94
CA LYS A 136 -21.03 -10.02 24.63
C LYS A 136 -20.19 -9.21 25.61
N PHE A 137 -19.86 -7.96 25.25
CA PHE A 137 -19.17 -7.06 26.18
C PHE A 137 -20.02 -6.76 27.42
N ASN A 138 -21.30 -6.42 27.25
CA ASN A 138 -22.20 -6.14 28.35
C ASN A 138 -22.35 -7.36 29.27
N GLU A 139 -22.60 -8.54 28.70
CA GLU A 139 -22.68 -9.79 29.46
C GLU A 139 -21.43 -10.05 30.31
N LEU A 140 -20.24 -9.84 29.73
CA LEU A 140 -18.98 -10.06 30.46
C LEU A 140 -18.74 -9.00 31.53
N MET A 141 -19.06 -7.73 31.26
CA MET A 141 -18.93 -6.65 32.24
C MET A 141 -19.91 -6.83 33.42
N ASP A 142 -21.13 -7.24 33.14
CA ASP A 142 -22.16 -7.52 34.18
C ASP A 142 -21.74 -8.67 35.07
N ARG A 143 -21.11 -9.70 34.49
CA ARG A 143 -20.70 -10.91 35.20
C ARG A 143 -19.40 -10.75 35.98
N TYR A 144 -18.43 -10.06 35.42
CA TYR A 144 -17.04 -10.01 35.93
C TYR A 144 -16.52 -8.61 36.27
N GLY A 145 -17.30 -7.56 36.00
CA GLY A 145 -16.88 -6.18 36.12
C GLY A 145 -16.04 -5.69 34.94
N GLY A 146 -15.86 -4.37 34.81
CA GLY A 146 -15.16 -3.74 33.68
C GLY A 146 -13.69 -4.17 33.51
N GLN A 147 -13.05 -4.66 34.56
CA GLN A 147 -11.66 -5.15 34.51
C GLN A 147 -11.46 -6.45 33.72
N CYS A 148 -12.55 -7.12 33.33
CA CYS A 148 -12.44 -8.32 32.49
C CYS A 148 -12.07 -8.01 31.03
N ILE A 149 -12.17 -6.73 30.63
CA ILE A 149 -11.85 -6.29 29.28
C ILE A 149 -10.46 -5.68 29.27
N PHE A 150 -9.54 -6.37 28.63
CA PHE A 150 -8.17 -5.93 28.46
C PHE A 150 -7.94 -5.44 27.02
N ASN A 151 -7.57 -4.16 26.86
CA ASN A 151 -7.20 -3.60 25.57
C ASN A 151 -5.69 -3.66 25.39
N MET A 152 -5.22 -4.49 24.47
CA MET A 152 -3.81 -4.54 24.07
C MET A 152 -3.63 -3.76 22.79
N ALA A 153 -2.94 -2.64 22.88
CA ALA A 153 -2.59 -1.84 21.74
C ALA A 153 -1.09 -1.94 21.46
N GLY A 154 -0.77 -2.07 20.19
CA GLY A 154 0.61 -2.04 19.71
C GLY A 154 0.95 -0.66 19.18
N THR A 155 2.14 -0.17 19.45
CA THR A 155 2.72 1.09 18.99
C THR A 155 2.19 2.38 19.65
N SER A 156 3.02 3.42 19.63
CA SER A 156 2.78 4.73 20.26
C SER A 156 1.68 5.60 19.64
N ARG A 157 0.75 5.03 18.88
CA ARG A 157 -0.34 5.77 18.20
C ARG A 157 -1.59 5.99 19.05
N GLN A 158 -1.51 5.75 20.32
CA GLN A 158 -2.64 5.87 21.25
C GLN A 158 -2.72 7.22 21.94
N TRP A 159 -2.15 8.24 21.36
CA TRP A 159 -2.29 9.57 21.88
C TRP A 159 -3.57 10.19 21.34
N VAL A 160 -4.57 10.12 22.11
CA VAL A 160 -5.76 10.94 22.02
C VAL A 160 -5.73 11.91 23.17
#